data_d36606bc5b9a47db24e144a152dd1651
#
_entry.id   d36606bc5b9a47db24e144a152dd1651
#
_cell.length_a   1.000
_cell.length_b   1.000
_cell.length_c   1.000
_cell.angle_alpha   90.00
_cell.angle_beta   90.00
_cell.angle_gamma   90.00
#
_symmetry.space_group_name_H-M   'P 1'
#
loop_
_entity.id
_entity.type
_entity.pdbx_description
1 polymer ?
#
loop_
_entity_poly.entity_id
_entity_poly.type
_entity_poly.pdbx_seq_one_letter_code
_entity_poly.pdbx_strand_id
1 'polypeptide(L)'
;MKVKLILMFVFLLSVLSVAQQSKLITVIGDSLVGRMVNGESTREVYGNVVLTQGKVKITCNKAIQYISRNEAELIGDVIATKDTLTIKTPHGYYFGNLEKTKSTSGVYLDDKKVILTADSGEYYFNEDRAFFQSKVKLYDTTTTLTSNQLTYYQQQNRAVAVGDVLIFDGENQIFADTLEHFRNSKITFAFSNVRLINLKNNSEIFGQHLEDYRQKGYSLIDREPLFIQVDTTFATNDDGTESVQLDTLFIKSRIMEAFRDSSERFLAIDSVKILKEKFASVNDLTIFYRDEERIVTSKINSVSAQPVLWNEDSQLTGDSITIYLKDNKIKQLDVDGSSFMLSQNENYLNRYDQTSSAQIKLFFNQGKIFRAEFYGNVFSIYYMYDGETANGLTKSNSASTTVIFENNEVTEVKLYKDPASEYYPEKQVTGNEKDYLLPRFVVHKNKPTKIEMYNLLNKLK
;
A
#
# COMPACT_ATOMS: atom_id res chain seq x y z
N MET A 1 -38.49 72.30 1.25
CA MET A 1 -37.32 71.80 1.94
C MET A 1 -37.76 70.67 2.89
N LYS A 2 -37.51 69.42 2.49
CA LYS A 2 -37.97 68.22 3.26
C LYS A 2 -36.77 67.68 4.03
N VAL A 3 -36.83 67.75 5.33
CA VAL A 3 -35.87 67.09 6.23
C VAL A 3 -36.27 65.66 6.36
N LYS A 4 -35.41 64.71 5.95
CA LYS A 4 -35.55 63.28 6.17
C LYS A 4 -34.97 62.93 7.53
N LEU A 5 -35.85 62.52 8.42
CA LEU A 5 -35.53 61.91 9.72
C LEU A 5 -35.02 60.48 9.45
N ILE A 6 -33.75 60.19 9.67
CA ILE A 6 -33.18 58.81 9.62
C ILE A 6 -33.34 58.23 11.02
N LEU A 7 -34.28 57.31 11.15
CA LEU A 7 -34.42 56.45 12.33
C LEU A 7 -33.31 55.36 12.27
N MET A 8 -32.31 55.51 13.13
CA MET A 8 -31.25 54.50 13.34
C MET A 8 -31.82 53.41 14.27
N PHE A 9 -32.22 52.30 13.63
CA PHE A 9 -32.68 51.11 14.35
C PHE A 9 -31.42 50.36 14.86
N VAL A 10 -31.04 50.61 16.10
CA VAL A 10 -30.00 49.82 16.80
C VAL A 10 -30.65 48.50 17.16
N PHE A 11 -30.38 47.47 16.36
CA PHE A 11 -30.69 46.09 16.67
C PHE A 11 -29.70 45.61 17.76
N LEU A 12 -30.13 45.67 19.00
CA LEU A 12 -29.44 45.05 20.11
C LEU A 12 -29.56 43.51 19.93
N LEU A 13 -28.61 42.91 19.27
CA LEU A 13 -28.39 41.45 19.32
C LEU A 13 -27.95 41.14 20.75
N SER A 14 -28.95 40.87 21.62
CA SER A 14 -28.70 40.11 22.84
C SER A 14 -28.24 38.72 22.44
N VAL A 15 -26.93 38.51 22.39
CA VAL A 15 -26.33 37.17 22.44
C VAL A 15 -26.75 36.59 23.76
N LEU A 16 -27.84 35.85 23.76
CA LEU A 16 -28.17 34.91 24.81
C LEU A 16 -27.04 33.87 24.84
N SER A 17 -25.96 34.20 25.57
CA SER A 17 -25.07 33.19 26.10
C SER A 17 -25.94 32.33 27.00
N VAL A 18 -26.49 31.24 26.48
CA VAL A 18 -26.99 30.14 27.28
C VAL A 18 -25.78 29.60 27.99
N ALA A 19 -25.42 30.20 29.11
CA ALA A 19 -24.50 29.57 30.06
C ALA A 19 -25.14 28.21 30.37
N GLN A 20 -24.60 27.15 29.82
CA GLN A 20 -25.01 25.79 30.11
C GLN A 20 -24.72 25.59 31.57
N GLN A 21 -25.78 25.74 32.40
CA GLN A 21 -25.68 25.64 33.86
C GLN A 21 -25.25 24.19 34.13
N SER A 22 -23.98 23.98 34.45
CA SER A 22 -23.45 22.64 34.75
C SER A 22 -24.30 22.05 35.88
N LYS A 23 -25.01 20.97 35.58
CA LYS A 23 -25.77 20.30 36.62
C LYS A 23 -24.82 19.83 37.71
N LEU A 24 -25.13 20.10 38.96
CA LEU A 24 -24.30 19.64 40.08
C LEU A 24 -24.29 18.11 40.15
N ILE A 25 -23.18 17.57 40.56
CA ILE A 25 -23.02 16.14 40.87
C ILE A 25 -23.84 15.82 42.12
N THR A 26 -24.67 14.81 42.03
CA THR A 26 -25.36 14.22 43.18
C THR A 26 -24.69 12.88 43.51
N VAL A 27 -24.31 12.68 44.77
CA VAL A 27 -23.69 11.44 45.26
C VAL A 27 -24.51 10.89 46.43
N ILE A 28 -24.85 9.62 46.34
CA ILE A 28 -25.56 8.86 47.40
C ILE A 28 -24.81 7.56 47.69
N GLY A 29 -24.98 7.00 48.88
CA GLY A 29 -24.38 5.72 49.30
C GLY A 29 -24.90 5.31 50.68
N ASP A 30 -24.36 4.23 51.24
CA ASP A 30 -24.79 3.67 52.51
C ASP A 30 -24.42 4.56 53.70
N SER A 31 -23.26 5.26 53.63
CA SER A 31 -22.83 6.21 54.66
C SER A 31 -22.08 7.43 54.07
N LEU A 32 -22.19 8.58 54.77
CA LEU A 32 -21.59 9.83 54.32
C LEU A 32 -20.88 10.50 55.47
N VAL A 33 -19.64 10.95 55.28
CA VAL A 33 -18.83 11.70 56.24
C VAL A 33 -18.40 13.02 55.60
N GLY A 34 -18.81 14.15 56.22
CA GLY A 34 -18.34 15.49 55.82
C GLY A 34 -17.00 15.77 56.49
N ARG A 35 -16.04 16.33 55.71
CA ARG A 35 -14.73 16.75 56.22
C ARG A 35 -14.29 18.10 55.63
N MET A 36 -13.46 18.81 56.40
CA MET A 36 -12.71 19.94 55.88
C MET A 36 -11.25 19.48 55.65
N VAL A 37 -10.80 19.46 54.38
CA VAL A 37 -9.44 19.09 54.01
C VAL A 37 -8.78 20.29 53.32
N ASN A 38 -7.72 20.83 53.93
CA ASN A 38 -7.00 22.00 53.41
C ASN A 38 -7.92 23.21 53.12
N GLY A 39 -8.92 23.44 53.96
CA GLY A 39 -9.89 24.54 53.76
C GLY A 39 -10.99 24.28 52.76
N GLU A 40 -11.03 23.09 52.14
CA GLU A 40 -12.07 22.66 51.18
C GLU A 40 -13.05 21.70 51.85
N SER A 41 -14.33 21.94 51.62
CA SER A 41 -15.40 21.03 52.09
C SER A 41 -15.49 19.81 51.20
N THR A 42 -15.28 18.63 51.79
CA THR A 42 -15.38 17.34 51.09
C THR A 42 -16.43 16.46 51.70
N ARG A 43 -17.00 15.54 50.90
CA ARG A 43 -17.89 14.47 51.37
C ARG A 43 -17.29 13.13 50.96
N GLU A 44 -17.01 12.28 51.91
CA GLU A 44 -16.66 10.89 51.69
C GLU A 44 -17.93 10.03 51.77
N VAL A 45 -18.24 9.31 50.72
CA VAL A 45 -19.40 8.43 50.62
C VAL A 45 -18.94 7.00 50.48
N TYR A 46 -19.48 6.09 51.24
CA TYR A 46 -19.06 4.70 51.31
C TYR A 46 -20.25 3.75 51.05
N GLY A 47 -19.97 2.63 50.40
CA GLY A 47 -20.88 1.51 50.17
C GLY A 47 -21.97 1.84 49.16
N ASN A 48 -22.15 1.00 48.16
CA ASN A 48 -23.17 1.15 47.11
C ASN A 48 -23.27 2.57 46.54
N VAL A 49 -22.10 3.21 46.33
CA VAL A 49 -22.04 4.62 45.90
C VAL A 49 -22.63 4.77 44.50
N VAL A 50 -23.54 5.73 44.35
CA VAL A 50 -24.10 6.15 43.06
C VAL A 50 -23.91 7.67 42.90
N LEU A 51 -23.16 8.05 41.86
CA LEU A 51 -23.02 9.42 41.40
C LEU A 51 -23.87 9.63 40.16
N THR A 52 -24.59 10.73 40.12
CA THR A 52 -25.42 11.07 38.94
C THR A 52 -25.24 12.53 38.53
N GLN A 53 -25.21 12.76 37.20
CA GLN A 53 -25.25 14.07 36.58
C GLN A 53 -25.92 13.96 35.20
N GLY A 54 -27.10 14.51 35.03
CA GLY A 54 -27.89 14.36 33.81
C GLY A 54 -28.15 12.89 33.44
N LYS A 55 -27.67 12.40 32.32
CA LYS A 55 -27.75 10.99 31.89
C LYS A 55 -26.57 10.14 32.38
N VAL A 56 -25.53 10.76 32.90
CA VAL A 56 -24.38 10.04 33.41
C VAL A 56 -24.70 9.43 34.78
N LYS A 57 -24.45 8.13 34.91
CA LYS A 57 -24.55 7.42 36.19
C LYS A 57 -23.24 6.68 36.42
N ILE A 58 -22.62 6.87 37.60
CA ILE A 58 -21.39 6.20 37.98
C ILE A 58 -21.64 5.47 39.31
N THR A 59 -21.19 4.22 39.39
CA THR A 59 -21.19 3.42 40.61
C THR A 59 -19.77 3.11 41.02
N CYS A 60 -19.51 3.02 42.32
CA CYS A 60 -18.24 2.62 42.91
C CYS A 60 -18.35 2.20 44.35
N ASN A 61 -17.27 1.74 44.99
CA ASN A 61 -17.27 1.32 46.38
C ASN A 61 -17.14 2.51 47.34
N LYS A 62 -16.37 3.55 46.96
CA LYS A 62 -16.15 4.78 47.70
C LYS A 62 -16.04 5.96 46.74
N ALA A 63 -16.61 7.11 47.12
CA ALA A 63 -16.38 8.38 46.44
C ALA A 63 -15.94 9.48 47.43
N ILE A 64 -15.03 10.36 47.01
CA ILE A 64 -14.65 11.59 47.71
C ILE A 64 -15.12 12.74 46.82
N GLN A 65 -16.19 13.42 47.21
CA GLN A 65 -16.72 14.56 46.48
C GLN A 65 -16.11 15.87 46.99
N TYR A 66 -15.56 16.64 46.04
CA TYR A 66 -15.03 18.00 46.25
C TYR A 66 -16.12 19.00 45.81
N ILE A 67 -16.83 19.55 46.78
CA ILE A 67 -18.08 20.29 46.54
C ILE A 67 -17.82 21.56 45.75
N SER A 68 -16.77 22.34 46.14
CA SER A 68 -16.43 23.62 45.53
C SER A 68 -16.05 23.50 44.04
N ARG A 69 -15.44 22.39 43.69
CA ARG A 69 -14.95 22.10 42.32
C ARG A 69 -15.94 21.37 41.43
N ASN A 70 -17.00 20.84 42.03
CA ASN A 70 -17.97 19.93 41.38
C ASN A 70 -17.24 18.71 40.80
N GLU A 71 -16.35 18.06 41.56
CA GLU A 71 -15.52 16.91 41.19
C GLU A 71 -15.73 15.75 42.18
N ALA A 72 -15.38 14.55 41.75
CA ALA A 72 -15.34 13.38 42.60
C ALA A 72 -14.17 12.45 42.22
N GLU A 73 -13.47 11.96 43.25
CA GLU A 73 -12.58 10.82 43.16
C GLU A 73 -13.37 9.55 43.45
N LEU A 74 -13.20 8.54 42.62
CA LEU A 74 -13.99 7.31 42.58
C LEU A 74 -13.05 6.11 42.79
N ILE A 75 -13.35 5.27 43.76
CA ILE A 75 -12.45 4.23 44.23
C ILE A 75 -13.21 2.88 44.31
N GLY A 76 -12.62 1.85 43.66
CA GLY A 76 -13.10 0.47 43.70
C GLY A 76 -14.29 0.22 42.79
N ASP A 77 -14.16 -0.69 41.84
CA ASP A 77 -15.18 -1.15 40.91
C ASP A 77 -16.00 -0.04 40.25
N VAL A 78 -15.26 0.99 39.77
CA VAL A 78 -15.91 2.16 39.15
C VAL A 78 -16.53 1.77 37.81
N ILE A 79 -17.83 2.01 37.66
CA ILE A 79 -18.55 1.78 36.41
C ILE A 79 -19.35 3.05 36.07
N ALA A 80 -18.94 3.73 35.00
CA ALA A 80 -19.63 4.86 34.43
C ALA A 80 -20.49 4.43 33.23
N THR A 81 -21.74 4.89 33.19
CA THR A 81 -22.67 4.56 32.12
C THR A 81 -23.39 5.82 31.60
N LYS A 82 -23.60 5.86 30.26
CA LYS A 82 -24.45 6.83 29.57
C LYS A 82 -25.03 6.15 28.32
N ASP A 83 -26.33 6.08 28.20
CA ASP A 83 -27.04 5.39 27.11
C ASP A 83 -26.50 3.93 26.91
N THR A 84 -25.86 3.60 25.79
CA THR A 84 -25.27 2.27 25.53
C THR A 84 -23.82 2.13 26.01
N LEU A 85 -23.18 3.24 26.37
CA LEU A 85 -21.80 3.29 26.78
C LEU A 85 -21.61 2.75 28.21
N THR A 86 -20.57 1.96 28.41
CA THR A 86 -20.08 1.50 29.71
C THR A 86 -18.57 1.71 29.78
N ILE A 87 -18.08 2.38 30.83
CA ILE A 87 -16.68 2.54 31.14
C ILE A 87 -16.40 1.91 32.49
N LYS A 88 -15.35 1.09 32.60
CA LYS A 88 -14.94 0.43 33.85
C LYS A 88 -13.49 0.77 34.15
N THR A 89 -13.20 0.99 35.43
CA THR A 89 -11.85 1.22 35.96
C THR A 89 -11.78 0.89 37.45
N PRO A 90 -10.62 0.47 37.98
CA PRO A 90 -10.47 0.30 39.44
C PRO A 90 -10.50 1.61 40.19
N HIS A 91 -10.01 2.72 39.58
CA HIS A 91 -9.90 4.03 40.18
C HIS A 91 -10.03 5.12 39.12
N GLY A 92 -10.78 6.18 39.41
CA GLY A 92 -10.97 7.28 38.47
C GLY A 92 -11.41 8.57 39.12
N TYR A 93 -11.50 9.61 38.31
CA TYR A 93 -11.96 10.94 38.67
C TYR A 93 -13.15 11.32 37.77
N TYR A 94 -14.07 12.05 38.32
CA TYR A 94 -15.17 12.65 37.57
C TYR A 94 -15.19 14.18 37.77
N PHE A 95 -15.10 14.91 36.66
CA PHE A 95 -15.10 16.37 36.60
C PHE A 95 -16.46 16.85 36.09
N GLY A 96 -17.35 17.23 37.00
CA GLY A 96 -18.74 17.54 36.64
C GLY A 96 -18.90 18.77 35.76
N ASN A 97 -18.06 19.79 35.92
CA ASN A 97 -18.11 20.99 35.07
C ASN A 97 -17.70 20.72 33.62
N LEU A 98 -16.94 19.65 33.37
CA LEU A 98 -16.48 19.19 32.03
C LEU A 98 -17.30 17.99 31.54
N GLU A 99 -18.18 17.44 32.36
CA GLU A 99 -18.85 16.14 32.12
C GLU A 99 -17.82 15.08 31.64
N LYS A 100 -16.70 14.97 32.38
CA LYS A 100 -15.55 14.15 31.97
C LYS A 100 -15.19 13.15 33.06
N THR A 101 -14.90 11.90 32.65
CA THR A 101 -14.20 10.93 33.51
C THR A 101 -12.75 10.75 33.07
N LYS A 102 -11.87 10.44 34.03
CA LYS A 102 -10.44 10.17 33.81
C LYS A 102 -9.99 9.01 34.67
N SER A 103 -9.15 8.14 34.14
CA SER A 103 -8.44 7.12 34.88
C SER A 103 -7.00 6.95 34.43
N THR A 104 -6.12 6.56 35.37
CA THR A 104 -4.70 6.24 35.16
C THR A 104 -4.34 4.83 35.64
N SER A 105 -5.36 4.01 35.95
CA SER A 105 -5.21 2.67 36.55
C SER A 105 -5.87 1.54 35.73
N GLY A 106 -5.82 1.68 34.40
CA GLY A 106 -6.51 0.77 33.47
C GLY A 106 -7.93 1.21 33.19
N VAL A 107 -8.30 1.18 31.90
CA VAL A 107 -9.63 1.56 31.42
C VAL A 107 -10.16 0.52 30.48
N TYR A 108 -11.44 0.19 30.64
CA TYR A 108 -12.23 -0.62 29.71
C TYR A 108 -13.45 0.20 29.28
N LEU A 109 -13.66 0.32 27.96
CA LEU A 109 -14.83 0.97 27.38
C LEU A 109 -15.55 -0.02 26.47
N ASP A 110 -16.87 -0.08 26.58
CA ASP A 110 -17.79 -0.85 25.73
C ASP A 110 -18.97 0.04 25.34
N ASP A 111 -19.14 0.31 24.04
CA ASP A 111 -20.28 1.06 23.51
C ASP A 111 -21.26 0.16 22.70
N LYS A 112 -21.15 -1.17 22.87
CA LYS A 112 -21.88 -2.23 22.15
C LYS A 112 -21.47 -2.39 20.68
N LYS A 113 -20.54 -1.57 20.19
CA LYS A 113 -19.98 -1.65 18.82
C LYS A 113 -18.49 -1.97 18.84
N VAL A 114 -17.79 -1.40 19.80
CA VAL A 114 -16.36 -1.62 20.01
C VAL A 114 -16.06 -1.85 21.50
N ILE A 115 -15.02 -2.63 21.73
CA ILE A 115 -14.37 -2.74 23.03
C ILE A 115 -13.04 -2.05 22.93
N LEU A 116 -12.74 -1.18 23.91
CA LEU A 116 -11.49 -0.46 23.97
C LEU A 116 -10.84 -0.63 25.34
N THR A 117 -9.55 -0.94 25.38
CA THR A 117 -8.75 -1.07 26.60
C THR A 117 -7.49 -0.22 26.51
N ALA A 118 -7.02 0.32 27.63
CA ALA A 118 -5.77 1.05 27.73
C ALA A 118 -5.29 1.15 29.20
N ASP A 119 -4.02 1.54 29.42
CA ASP A 119 -3.50 1.80 30.77
C ASP A 119 -4.12 3.07 31.38
N SER A 120 -4.46 4.07 30.55
CA SER A 120 -5.10 5.30 31.00
C SER A 120 -6.07 5.85 29.94
N GLY A 121 -7.03 6.66 30.37
CA GLY A 121 -7.98 7.27 29.46
C GLY A 121 -8.86 8.33 30.07
N GLU A 122 -9.46 9.11 29.20
CA GLU A 122 -10.44 10.15 29.50
C GLU A 122 -11.64 9.98 28.58
N TYR A 123 -12.86 10.23 29.10
CA TYR A 123 -14.08 10.27 28.31
C TYR A 123 -14.85 11.54 28.57
N TYR A 124 -15.23 12.25 27.52
CA TYR A 124 -16.00 13.49 27.53
C TYR A 124 -17.45 13.16 27.13
N PHE A 125 -18.34 13.12 28.13
CA PHE A 125 -19.72 12.66 27.92
C PHE A 125 -20.55 13.64 27.08
N ASN A 126 -20.24 14.94 27.09
CA ASN A 126 -20.89 15.95 26.28
C ASN A 126 -20.44 15.95 24.80
N GLU A 127 -19.28 15.38 24.51
CA GLU A 127 -18.69 15.31 23.17
C GLU A 127 -18.80 13.91 22.57
N ASP A 128 -19.19 12.90 23.36
CA ASP A 128 -19.13 11.47 23.01
C ASP A 128 -17.75 11.09 22.43
N ARG A 129 -16.69 11.61 23.10
CA ARG A 129 -15.28 11.47 22.70
C ARG A 129 -14.45 10.86 23.81
N ALA A 130 -13.68 9.83 23.44
CA ALA A 130 -12.71 9.19 24.30
C ALA A 130 -11.27 9.48 23.85
N PHE A 131 -10.36 9.62 24.80
CA PHE A 131 -8.93 9.68 24.57
C PHE A 131 -8.22 8.67 25.45
N PHE A 132 -7.37 7.84 24.88
CA PHE A 132 -6.68 6.74 25.55
C PHE A 132 -5.19 6.79 25.29
N GLN A 133 -4.40 6.34 26.27
CA GLN A 133 -2.94 6.31 26.19
C GLN A 133 -2.39 5.03 26.79
N SER A 134 -1.30 4.56 26.22
CA SER A 134 -0.49 3.41 26.60
C SER A 134 -1.24 2.08 26.44
N LYS A 135 -0.66 1.20 25.63
CA LYS A 135 -1.19 -0.13 25.34
C LYS A 135 -2.66 -0.11 24.88
N VAL A 136 -2.98 0.87 24.03
CA VAL A 136 -4.34 1.02 23.54
C VAL A 136 -4.66 -0.12 22.61
N LYS A 137 -5.81 -0.77 22.86
CA LYS A 137 -6.38 -1.79 21.97
C LYS A 137 -7.86 -1.52 21.77
N LEU A 138 -8.25 -1.29 20.52
CA LEU A 138 -9.63 -1.23 20.08
C LEU A 138 -9.94 -2.48 19.28
N TYR A 139 -11.04 -3.12 19.63
CA TYR A 139 -11.52 -4.33 18.98
C TYR A 139 -12.98 -4.16 18.57
N ASP A 140 -13.30 -4.49 17.33
CA ASP A 140 -14.63 -4.80 16.89
C ASP A 140 -14.72 -6.28 16.46
N THR A 141 -15.87 -6.73 15.96
CA THR A 141 -16.08 -8.16 15.62
C THR A 141 -15.13 -8.71 14.56
N THR A 142 -14.43 -7.85 13.80
CA THR A 142 -13.60 -8.25 12.63
C THR A 142 -12.21 -7.66 12.66
N THR A 143 -11.99 -6.57 13.40
CA THR A 143 -10.76 -5.78 13.29
C THR A 143 -10.20 -5.51 14.69
N THR A 144 -8.89 -5.62 14.83
CA THR A 144 -8.13 -5.18 15.99
C THR A 144 -7.22 -4.02 15.60
N LEU A 145 -7.29 -2.92 16.34
CA LEU A 145 -6.38 -1.78 16.22
C LEU A 145 -5.60 -1.62 17.53
N THR A 146 -4.28 -1.51 17.45
CA THR A 146 -3.41 -1.20 18.59
C THR A 146 -2.61 0.06 18.31
N SER A 147 -2.29 0.85 19.35
CA SER A 147 -1.49 2.08 19.25
C SER A 147 -1.00 2.57 20.60
N ASN A 148 -0.14 3.58 20.61
CA ASN A 148 0.27 4.26 21.83
C ASN A 148 -0.80 5.24 22.32
N GLN A 149 -1.49 5.90 21.39
CA GLN A 149 -2.58 6.84 21.69
C GLN A 149 -3.73 6.61 20.73
N LEU A 150 -4.96 6.82 21.18
CA LEU A 150 -6.16 6.73 20.37
C LEU A 150 -7.20 7.74 20.82
N THR A 151 -7.75 8.48 19.86
CA THR A 151 -8.97 9.27 20.05
C THR A 151 -10.12 8.58 19.34
N TYR A 152 -11.18 8.27 20.07
CA TYR A 152 -12.39 7.65 19.52
C TYR A 152 -13.55 8.63 19.58
N TYR A 153 -14.20 8.86 18.42
CA TYR A 153 -15.37 9.70 18.25
C TYR A 153 -16.58 8.80 18.05
N GLN A 154 -17.34 8.57 19.11
CA GLN A 154 -18.42 7.56 19.14
C GLN A 154 -19.52 7.84 18.10
N GLN A 155 -19.99 9.09 17.99
CA GLN A 155 -21.05 9.45 17.05
C GLN A 155 -20.62 9.29 15.58
N GLN A 156 -19.35 9.54 15.30
CA GLN A 156 -18.77 9.42 13.94
C GLN A 156 -18.34 7.99 13.63
N ASN A 157 -18.29 7.10 14.62
CA ASN A 157 -17.67 5.78 14.54
C ASN A 157 -16.25 5.87 13.93
N ARG A 158 -15.47 6.86 14.40
CA ARG A 158 -14.15 7.24 13.89
C ARG A 158 -13.10 7.08 14.98
N ALA A 159 -12.00 6.43 14.63
CA ALA A 159 -10.82 6.29 15.47
C ALA A 159 -9.63 6.97 14.82
N VAL A 160 -8.88 7.75 15.60
CA VAL A 160 -7.58 8.34 15.22
C VAL A 160 -6.53 7.77 16.14
N ALA A 161 -5.62 6.97 15.60
CA ALA A 161 -4.55 6.28 16.32
C ALA A 161 -3.19 6.91 16.00
N VAL A 162 -2.32 7.03 16.99
CA VAL A 162 -0.99 7.64 16.86
C VAL A 162 0.03 6.82 17.62
N GLY A 163 1.18 6.59 17.00
CA GLY A 163 2.36 5.90 17.54
C GLY A 163 2.18 4.38 17.54
N ASP A 164 3.11 3.70 16.87
CA ASP A 164 3.16 2.23 16.73
C ASP A 164 1.81 1.63 16.36
N VAL A 165 1.15 2.23 15.36
CA VAL A 165 -0.19 1.81 14.97
C VAL A 165 -0.13 0.51 14.18
N LEU A 166 -0.95 -0.45 14.60
CA LEU A 166 -1.23 -1.68 13.85
C LEU A 166 -2.73 -1.89 13.77
N ILE A 167 -3.26 -2.07 12.57
CA ILE A 167 -4.61 -2.60 12.34
C ILE A 167 -4.51 -3.98 11.69
N PHE A 168 -5.29 -4.93 12.18
CA PHE A 168 -5.33 -6.32 11.70
C PHE A 168 -6.77 -6.78 11.50
N ASP A 169 -7.07 -7.34 10.33
CA ASP A 169 -8.41 -7.77 9.93
C ASP A 169 -8.55 -9.29 9.70
N GLY A 170 -7.54 -10.07 10.13
CA GLY A 170 -7.48 -11.51 9.93
C GLY A 170 -6.59 -11.95 8.75
N GLU A 171 -6.49 -11.15 7.70
CA GLU A 171 -5.66 -11.42 6.52
C GLU A 171 -4.58 -10.35 6.29
N ASN A 172 -4.90 -9.10 6.59
CA ASN A 172 -4.04 -7.97 6.33
C ASN A 172 -3.59 -7.30 7.63
N GLN A 173 -2.36 -6.84 7.64
CA GLN A 173 -1.78 -6.00 8.67
C GLN A 173 -1.38 -4.66 8.05
N ILE A 174 -1.80 -3.55 8.66
CA ILE A 174 -1.38 -2.21 8.26
C ILE A 174 -0.67 -1.59 9.45
N PHE A 175 0.59 -1.23 9.26
CA PHE A 175 1.42 -0.48 10.20
C PHE A 175 1.54 0.96 9.73
N ALA A 176 1.58 1.92 10.64
CA ALA A 176 1.80 3.33 10.36
C ALA A 176 2.15 4.12 11.63
N ASP A 177 2.67 5.35 11.47
CA ASP A 177 2.84 6.25 12.62
C ASP A 177 1.51 6.87 13.04
N THR A 178 0.62 7.13 12.08
CA THR A 178 -0.73 7.67 12.32
C THR A 178 -1.74 6.98 11.40
N LEU A 179 -2.90 6.67 11.96
CA LEU A 179 -3.99 6.04 11.22
C LEU A 179 -5.33 6.64 11.62
N GLU A 180 -6.16 6.91 10.64
CA GLU A 180 -7.55 7.30 10.81
C GLU A 180 -8.46 6.25 10.19
N HIS A 181 -9.39 5.73 10.96
CA HIS A 181 -10.32 4.69 10.52
C HIS A 181 -11.76 5.08 10.74
N PHE A 182 -12.55 5.03 9.67
CA PHE A 182 -14.01 5.26 9.67
C PHE A 182 -14.74 3.92 9.57
N ARG A 183 -15.19 3.42 10.70
CA ARG A 183 -15.74 2.08 10.84
C ARG A 183 -16.97 1.82 9.96
N ASN A 184 -17.92 2.75 9.87
CA ASN A 184 -19.16 2.57 9.10
C ASN A 184 -18.92 2.51 7.59
N SER A 185 -18.07 3.38 7.06
CA SER A 185 -17.70 3.42 5.63
C SER A 185 -16.56 2.48 5.28
N LYS A 186 -15.90 1.87 6.30
CA LYS A 186 -14.71 1.03 6.15
C LYS A 186 -13.64 1.73 5.32
N ILE A 187 -13.39 3.01 5.64
CA ILE A 187 -12.33 3.81 5.03
C ILE A 187 -11.19 3.90 6.05
N THR A 188 -9.97 3.68 5.58
CA THR A 188 -8.75 3.81 6.37
C THR A 188 -7.79 4.75 5.65
N PHE A 189 -7.26 5.73 6.37
CA PHE A 189 -6.12 6.55 5.96
C PHE A 189 -4.95 6.24 6.89
N ALA A 190 -3.76 5.99 6.32
CA ALA A 190 -2.56 5.77 7.10
C ALA A 190 -1.45 6.69 6.58
N PHE A 191 -0.66 7.22 7.51
CA PHE A 191 0.36 8.23 7.22
C PHE A 191 1.67 7.89 7.91
N SER A 192 2.76 8.10 7.20
CA SER A 192 4.15 7.90 7.60
C SER A 192 4.48 6.45 7.98
N ASN A 193 5.58 5.96 7.43
CA ASN A 193 6.08 4.61 7.66
C ASN A 193 5.02 3.53 7.43
N VAL A 194 4.21 3.71 6.37
CA VAL A 194 3.13 2.77 6.05
C VAL A 194 3.73 1.46 5.54
N ARG A 195 3.30 0.36 6.16
CA ARG A 195 3.61 -0.99 5.73
C ARG A 195 2.33 -1.83 5.75
N LEU A 196 1.92 -2.31 4.59
CA LEU A 196 0.79 -3.23 4.44
C LEU A 196 1.34 -4.63 4.17
N ILE A 197 0.91 -5.62 4.94
CA ILE A 197 1.26 -7.02 4.76
C ILE A 197 0.00 -7.79 4.44
N ASN A 198 0.01 -8.57 3.36
CA ASN A 198 -1.00 -9.57 3.09
C ASN A 198 -0.42 -10.95 3.41
N LEU A 199 -0.95 -11.59 4.44
CA LEU A 199 -0.45 -12.88 4.95
C LEU A 199 -0.74 -14.04 4.00
N LYS A 200 -1.82 -13.93 3.23
CA LYS A 200 -2.25 -15.00 2.30
C LYS A 200 -1.31 -15.13 1.10
N ASN A 201 -0.86 -13.99 0.58
CA ASN A 201 -0.05 -13.94 -0.65
C ASN A 201 1.44 -13.72 -0.36
N ASN A 202 1.86 -13.69 0.91
CA ASN A 202 3.22 -13.40 1.35
C ASN A 202 3.78 -12.14 0.65
N SER A 203 2.98 -11.07 0.64
CA SER A 203 3.34 -9.81 -0.01
C SER A 203 3.30 -8.64 0.96
N GLU A 204 4.19 -7.69 0.72
CA GLU A 204 4.31 -6.46 1.50
C GLU A 204 4.33 -5.24 0.58
N ILE A 205 3.72 -4.14 1.02
CA ILE A 205 3.81 -2.85 0.34
C ILE A 205 4.26 -1.82 1.38
N PHE A 206 5.32 -1.10 1.07
CA PHE A 206 5.80 0.04 1.85
C PHE A 206 5.41 1.34 1.14
N GLY A 207 5.18 2.41 1.90
CA GLY A 207 4.88 3.75 1.38
C GLY A 207 4.78 4.77 2.50
N GLN A 208 4.38 6.01 2.18
CA GLN A 208 4.24 7.06 3.19
C GLN A 208 2.79 7.49 3.41
N HIS A 209 1.90 7.11 2.51
CA HIS A 209 0.48 7.42 2.61
C HIS A 209 -0.34 6.31 1.95
N LEU A 210 -1.37 5.84 2.66
CA LEU A 210 -2.33 4.83 2.21
C LEU A 210 -3.75 5.37 2.36
N GLU A 211 -4.53 5.16 1.32
CA GLU A 211 -5.99 5.27 1.36
C GLU A 211 -6.61 3.91 1.03
N ASP A 212 -7.43 3.36 1.91
CA ASP A 212 -8.16 2.11 1.66
C ASP A 212 -9.67 2.35 1.78
N TYR A 213 -10.37 2.20 0.68
CA TYR A 213 -11.82 2.31 0.55
C TYR A 213 -12.42 0.90 0.38
N ARG A 214 -12.48 0.15 1.47
CA ARG A 214 -12.81 -1.29 1.44
C ARG A 214 -14.18 -1.59 0.78
N GLN A 215 -15.20 -0.75 1.01
CA GLN A 215 -16.52 -0.92 0.40
C GLN A 215 -16.52 -0.68 -1.11
N LYS A 216 -15.59 0.14 -1.61
CA LYS A 216 -15.40 0.41 -3.03
C LYS A 216 -14.46 -0.59 -3.71
N GLY A 217 -13.83 -1.47 -2.94
CA GLY A 217 -12.79 -2.35 -3.44
C GLY A 217 -11.58 -1.61 -4.01
N TYR A 218 -11.26 -0.41 -3.50
CA TYR A 218 -10.18 0.44 -4.01
C TYR A 218 -9.18 0.77 -2.90
N SER A 219 -7.90 0.69 -3.22
CA SER A 219 -6.81 1.18 -2.38
C SER A 219 -5.80 1.94 -3.22
N LEU A 220 -5.21 2.96 -2.61
CA LEU A 220 -4.10 3.75 -3.17
C LEU A 220 -2.99 3.82 -2.13
N ILE A 221 -1.75 3.62 -2.58
CA ILE A 221 -0.56 3.91 -1.80
C ILE A 221 0.39 4.76 -2.63
N ASP A 222 0.90 5.85 -2.07
CA ASP A 222 1.74 6.80 -2.78
C ASP A 222 2.99 7.21 -1.98
N ARG A 223 3.75 8.15 -2.55
CA ARG A 223 5.03 8.64 -2.02
C ARG A 223 6.07 7.54 -1.98
N GLU A 224 6.44 7.10 -3.20
CA GLU A 224 7.52 6.14 -3.45
C GLU A 224 7.23 4.72 -2.93
N PRO A 225 6.05 4.13 -3.20
CA PRO A 225 5.75 2.79 -2.73
C PRO A 225 6.70 1.74 -3.33
N LEU A 226 6.99 0.72 -2.51
CA LEU A 226 7.73 -0.48 -2.89
C LEU A 226 6.89 -1.72 -2.55
N PHE A 227 6.47 -2.46 -3.56
CA PHE A 227 5.82 -3.76 -3.42
C PHE A 227 6.86 -4.87 -3.45
N ILE A 228 6.70 -5.85 -2.58
CA ILE A 228 7.54 -7.04 -2.50
C ILE A 228 6.64 -8.26 -2.37
N GLN A 229 6.93 -9.29 -3.15
CA GLN A 229 6.32 -10.61 -2.99
C GLN A 229 7.41 -11.66 -3.04
N VAL A 230 7.38 -12.59 -2.09
CA VAL A 230 8.33 -13.69 -2.02
C VAL A 230 7.60 -14.98 -2.36
N ASP A 231 7.94 -15.55 -3.51
CA ASP A 231 7.45 -16.85 -3.95
C ASP A 231 8.46 -17.93 -3.49
N THR A 232 7.94 -19.04 -2.98
CA THR A 232 8.75 -20.20 -2.62
C THR A 232 8.53 -21.27 -3.67
N THR A 233 9.59 -21.65 -4.36
CA THR A 233 9.59 -22.78 -5.30
C THR A 233 10.46 -23.91 -4.78
N PHE A 234 10.07 -25.16 -5.07
CA PHE A 234 10.83 -26.33 -4.74
C PHE A 234 11.49 -26.86 -6.01
N ALA A 235 12.80 -26.96 -6.01
CA ALA A 235 13.56 -27.55 -7.11
C ALA A 235 14.14 -28.90 -6.64
N THR A 236 13.97 -29.95 -7.43
CA THR A 236 14.62 -31.24 -7.19
C THR A 236 16.00 -31.20 -7.85
N ASN A 237 17.04 -31.36 -7.07
CA ASN A 237 18.42 -31.43 -7.54
C ASN A 237 18.70 -32.75 -8.27
N ASP A 238 19.77 -32.82 -9.02
CA ASP A 238 20.18 -34.05 -9.76
C ASP A 238 20.42 -35.27 -8.85
N ASP A 239 20.70 -35.05 -7.56
CA ASP A 239 20.87 -36.10 -6.55
C ASP A 239 19.55 -36.53 -5.89
N GLY A 240 18.41 -36.01 -6.33
CA GLY A 240 17.09 -36.28 -5.78
C GLY A 240 16.74 -35.53 -4.50
N THR A 241 17.60 -34.64 -4.02
CA THR A 241 17.27 -33.76 -2.88
C THR A 241 16.40 -32.57 -3.31
N GLU A 242 15.45 -32.17 -2.46
CA GLU A 242 14.67 -30.96 -2.67
C GLU A 242 15.42 -29.74 -2.13
N SER A 243 15.58 -28.73 -2.95
CA SER A 243 16.07 -27.41 -2.56
C SER A 243 14.94 -26.39 -2.60
N VAL A 244 14.89 -25.53 -1.58
CA VAL A 244 13.95 -24.41 -1.53
C VAL A 244 14.59 -23.21 -2.24
N GLN A 245 13.97 -22.75 -3.30
CA GLN A 245 14.38 -21.54 -4.00
C GLN A 245 13.38 -20.42 -3.69
N LEU A 246 13.90 -19.29 -3.19
CA LEU A 246 13.11 -18.09 -2.96
C LEU A 246 13.27 -17.16 -4.15
N ASP A 247 12.16 -16.83 -4.79
CA ASP A 247 12.09 -15.83 -5.84
C ASP A 247 11.37 -14.59 -5.32
N THR A 248 11.98 -13.43 -5.49
CA THR A 248 11.45 -12.17 -5.00
C THR A 248 11.10 -11.24 -6.14
N LEU A 249 9.82 -10.89 -6.23
CA LEU A 249 9.32 -9.83 -7.10
C LEU A 249 9.41 -8.49 -6.36
N PHE A 250 10.06 -7.52 -6.98
CA PHE A 250 10.06 -6.12 -6.56
C PHE A 250 9.34 -5.28 -7.60
N ILE A 251 8.43 -4.40 -7.14
CA ILE A 251 7.85 -3.36 -7.97
C ILE A 251 7.99 -2.04 -7.21
N LYS A 252 8.66 -1.05 -7.82
CA LYS A 252 8.75 0.31 -7.34
C LYS A 252 8.02 1.24 -8.31
N SER A 253 7.31 2.23 -7.78
CA SER A 253 6.68 3.29 -8.58
C SER A 253 6.49 4.55 -7.74
N ARG A 254 5.86 5.58 -8.28
CA ARG A 254 5.47 6.77 -7.52
C ARG A 254 4.10 6.60 -6.87
N ILE A 255 3.21 5.85 -7.52
CA ILE A 255 1.85 5.54 -7.06
C ILE A 255 1.55 4.08 -7.37
N MET A 256 0.85 3.41 -6.46
CA MET A 256 0.25 2.09 -6.69
C MET A 256 -1.23 2.14 -6.34
N GLU A 257 -2.04 1.52 -7.18
CA GLU A 257 -3.48 1.39 -6.99
C GLU A 257 -3.91 -0.07 -7.09
N ALA A 258 -4.88 -0.46 -6.29
CA ALA A 258 -5.49 -1.78 -6.35
C ALA A 258 -7.00 -1.66 -6.44
N PHE A 259 -7.58 -2.35 -7.41
CA PHE A 259 -9.02 -2.46 -7.64
C PHE A 259 -9.43 -3.91 -7.37
N ARG A 260 -10.24 -4.12 -6.34
CA ARG A 260 -10.82 -5.42 -5.94
C ARG A 260 -12.28 -5.53 -6.39
N ASP A 261 -12.57 -4.91 -7.54
CA ASP A 261 -13.82 -5.08 -8.27
C ASP A 261 -13.75 -6.30 -9.19
N SER A 262 -14.71 -6.44 -10.12
CA SER A 262 -14.74 -7.52 -11.10
C SER A 262 -13.52 -7.58 -12.04
N SER A 263 -12.65 -6.58 -12.03
CA SER A 263 -11.45 -6.52 -12.87
C SER A 263 -10.16 -6.96 -12.16
N GLU A 264 -10.18 -7.05 -10.82
CA GLU A 264 -9.04 -7.42 -9.97
C GLU A 264 -7.68 -6.88 -10.48
N ARG A 265 -7.59 -5.55 -10.63
CA ARG A 265 -6.41 -4.90 -11.22
C ARG A 265 -5.49 -4.34 -10.14
N PHE A 266 -4.19 -4.48 -10.38
CA PHE A 266 -3.15 -3.75 -9.67
C PHE A 266 -2.39 -2.86 -10.67
N LEU A 267 -2.20 -1.60 -10.34
CA LEU A 267 -1.50 -0.61 -11.16
C LEU A 267 -0.27 -0.09 -10.42
N ALA A 268 0.85 -0.02 -11.15
CA ALA A 268 2.03 0.74 -10.78
C ALA A 268 2.18 1.89 -11.78
N ILE A 269 2.26 3.12 -11.28
CA ILE A 269 2.14 4.33 -12.10
C ILE A 269 3.31 5.25 -11.80
N ASP A 270 3.93 5.77 -12.85
CA ASP A 270 5.04 6.70 -12.89
C ASP A 270 6.35 6.13 -12.30
N SER A 271 7.41 6.21 -13.12
CA SER A 271 8.76 5.76 -12.76
C SER A 271 8.80 4.31 -12.27
N VAL A 272 8.06 3.43 -12.94
CA VAL A 272 7.91 2.02 -12.58
C VAL A 272 9.20 1.27 -12.84
N LYS A 273 9.68 0.54 -11.83
CA LYS A 273 10.78 -0.41 -11.91
C LYS A 273 10.32 -1.76 -11.40
N ILE A 274 10.49 -2.79 -12.20
CA ILE A 274 10.15 -4.16 -11.86
C ILE A 274 11.40 -5.02 -11.92
N LEU A 275 11.57 -5.89 -10.95
CA LEU A 275 12.64 -6.89 -10.93
C LEU A 275 12.12 -8.20 -10.37
N LYS A 276 12.30 -9.28 -11.13
CA LYS A 276 12.05 -10.66 -10.70
C LYS A 276 13.11 -11.56 -11.34
N GLU A 277 14.00 -12.14 -10.54
CA GLU A 277 15.14 -12.97 -11.01
C GLU A 277 15.99 -12.28 -12.09
N LYS A 278 15.95 -12.82 -13.32
CA LYS A 278 16.64 -12.30 -14.51
C LYS A 278 15.79 -11.30 -15.32
N PHE A 279 14.50 -11.23 -15.00
CA PHE A 279 13.55 -10.35 -15.64
C PHE A 279 13.55 -8.98 -14.96
N ALA A 280 13.65 -7.92 -15.77
CA ALA A 280 13.53 -6.54 -15.29
C ALA A 280 12.73 -5.69 -16.27
N SER A 281 12.07 -4.64 -15.77
CA SER A 281 11.40 -3.65 -16.62
C SER A 281 11.50 -2.25 -16.04
N VAL A 282 11.56 -1.27 -16.93
CA VAL A 282 11.39 0.15 -16.61
C VAL A 282 10.33 0.71 -17.55
N ASN A 283 9.34 1.37 -17.00
CA ASN A 283 8.20 1.92 -17.75
C ASN A 283 7.47 3.00 -16.93
N ASP A 284 6.44 3.60 -17.50
CA ASP A 284 5.64 4.62 -16.81
C ASP A 284 4.31 4.08 -16.28
N LEU A 285 3.82 2.97 -16.84
CA LEU A 285 2.58 2.33 -16.42
C LEU A 285 2.67 0.82 -16.55
N THR A 286 2.39 0.12 -15.47
CA THR A 286 2.17 -1.34 -15.48
C THR A 286 0.80 -1.63 -14.87
N ILE A 287 0.00 -2.43 -15.58
CA ILE A 287 -1.29 -2.92 -15.12
C ILE A 287 -1.24 -4.45 -15.09
N PHE A 288 -1.48 -5.01 -13.93
CA PHE A 288 -1.66 -6.44 -13.76
C PHE A 288 -3.16 -6.77 -13.65
N TYR A 289 -3.69 -7.53 -14.58
CA TYR A 289 -5.04 -8.07 -14.61
C TYR A 289 -4.98 -9.50 -14.06
N ARG A 290 -5.35 -9.66 -12.79
CA ARG A 290 -5.18 -10.94 -12.09
C ARG A 290 -6.01 -12.07 -12.71
N ASP A 291 -7.30 -11.82 -12.94
CA ASP A 291 -8.22 -12.83 -13.48
C ASP A 291 -7.89 -13.24 -14.91
N GLU A 292 -7.23 -12.35 -15.67
CA GLU A 292 -6.82 -12.61 -17.04
C GLU A 292 -5.39 -13.18 -17.12
N GLU A 293 -4.70 -13.31 -16.00
CA GLU A 293 -3.26 -13.66 -15.94
C GLU A 293 -2.44 -12.84 -16.96
N ARG A 294 -2.68 -11.53 -17.03
CA ARG A 294 -2.12 -10.65 -18.03
C ARG A 294 -1.50 -9.39 -17.41
N ILE A 295 -0.27 -9.07 -17.84
CA ILE A 295 0.43 -7.84 -17.46
C ILE A 295 0.58 -6.98 -18.72
N VAL A 296 0.27 -5.69 -18.59
CA VAL A 296 0.46 -4.70 -19.67
C VAL A 296 1.38 -3.61 -19.15
N THR A 297 2.48 -3.36 -19.84
CA THR A 297 3.32 -2.19 -19.63
C THR A 297 3.20 -1.26 -20.84
N SER A 298 3.07 0.03 -20.62
CA SER A 298 2.87 0.97 -21.70
C SER A 298 3.37 2.38 -21.37
N LYS A 299 3.45 3.20 -22.40
CA LYS A 299 3.54 4.66 -22.25
C LYS A 299 2.26 5.18 -21.63
N ILE A 300 2.35 6.21 -20.79
CA ILE A 300 1.18 6.94 -20.28
C ILE A 300 0.64 7.87 -21.38
N ASN A 301 1.55 8.46 -22.16
CA ASN A 301 1.19 9.39 -23.23
C ASN A 301 2.24 9.35 -24.36
N SER A 302 2.03 10.14 -25.41
CA SER A 302 2.89 10.14 -26.61
C SER A 302 4.33 10.62 -26.37
N VAL A 303 4.58 11.40 -25.31
CA VAL A 303 5.93 11.92 -24.99
C VAL A 303 6.66 11.08 -23.95
N SER A 304 5.96 10.14 -23.30
CA SER A 304 6.55 9.19 -22.37
C SER A 304 7.58 8.29 -23.07
N ALA A 305 8.61 7.89 -22.33
CA ALA A 305 9.58 6.90 -22.81
C ALA A 305 8.90 5.56 -23.12
N GLN A 306 9.45 4.82 -24.08
CA GLN A 306 8.99 3.47 -24.34
C GLN A 306 9.31 2.56 -23.15
N PRO A 307 8.45 1.61 -22.79
CA PRO A 307 8.78 0.56 -21.84
C PRO A 307 10.00 -0.23 -22.36
N VAL A 308 10.88 -0.53 -21.43
CA VAL A 308 12.05 -1.37 -21.66
C VAL A 308 11.92 -2.60 -20.78
N LEU A 309 12.10 -3.76 -21.39
CA LEU A 309 12.05 -5.04 -20.71
C LEU A 309 13.37 -5.78 -20.99
N TRP A 310 13.98 -6.32 -19.96
CA TRP A 310 15.17 -7.18 -20.06
C TRP A 310 14.85 -8.59 -19.58
N ASN A 311 15.39 -9.55 -20.28
CA ASN A 311 15.49 -10.92 -19.83
C ASN A 311 16.89 -11.43 -20.15
N GLU A 312 17.69 -11.75 -19.13
CA GLU A 312 19.12 -12.05 -19.28
C GLU A 312 19.85 -10.95 -20.07
N ASP A 313 20.44 -11.27 -21.20
CA ASP A 313 21.20 -10.37 -22.07
C ASP A 313 20.37 -9.76 -23.19
N SER A 314 19.09 -10.07 -23.25
CA SER A 314 18.14 -9.55 -24.22
C SER A 314 17.38 -8.34 -23.69
N GLN A 315 17.13 -7.38 -24.58
CA GLN A 315 16.36 -6.18 -24.32
C GLN A 315 15.25 -6.04 -25.37
N LEU A 316 14.05 -5.72 -24.90
CA LEU A 316 12.86 -5.45 -25.71
C LEU A 316 12.35 -4.05 -25.43
N THR A 317 11.96 -3.32 -26.49
CA THR A 317 11.30 -2.01 -26.40
C THR A 317 10.14 -1.93 -27.39
N GLY A 318 9.10 -1.17 -27.06
CA GLY A 318 7.93 -0.90 -27.90
C GLY A 318 7.05 0.16 -27.28
N ASP A 319 5.93 0.50 -27.90
CA ASP A 319 4.98 1.45 -27.31
C ASP A 319 4.16 0.81 -26.18
N SER A 320 3.90 -0.50 -26.30
CA SER A 320 3.37 -1.34 -25.23
C SER A 320 3.94 -2.74 -25.28
N ILE A 321 4.00 -3.39 -24.12
CA ILE A 321 4.40 -4.79 -23.97
C ILE A 321 3.32 -5.49 -23.14
N THR A 322 2.72 -6.55 -23.71
CA THR A 322 1.74 -7.39 -23.03
C THR A 322 2.34 -8.76 -22.75
N ILE A 323 2.29 -9.18 -21.51
CA ILE A 323 2.77 -10.49 -21.05
C ILE A 323 1.55 -11.32 -20.65
N TYR A 324 1.37 -12.46 -21.29
CA TYR A 324 0.35 -13.44 -20.94
C TYR A 324 0.99 -14.55 -20.11
N LEU A 325 0.40 -14.81 -18.97
CA LEU A 325 0.82 -15.84 -18.05
C LEU A 325 -0.08 -17.08 -18.18
N LYS A 326 0.40 -18.19 -17.71
CA LYS A 326 -0.35 -19.40 -17.41
C LYS A 326 0.30 -20.09 -16.22
N ASP A 327 -0.46 -20.30 -15.16
CA ASP A 327 0.07 -20.89 -13.93
C ASP A 327 1.29 -20.12 -13.40
N ASN A 328 1.23 -18.78 -13.42
CA ASN A 328 2.29 -17.83 -13.04
C ASN A 328 3.59 -17.91 -13.91
N LYS A 329 3.57 -18.62 -15.03
CA LYS A 329 4.69 -18.69 -15.98
C LYS A 329 4.37 -17.94 -17.26
N ILE A 330 5.37 -17.29 -17.86
CA ILE A 330 5.21 -16.60 -19.15
C ILE A 330 4.87 -17.61 -20.22
N LYS A 331 3.74 -17.40 -20.90
CA LYS A 331 3.29 -18.17 -22.07
C LYS A 331 3.55 -17.45 -23.37
N GLN A 332 3.28 -16.14 -23.40
CA GLN A 332 3.43 -15.31 -24.59
C GLN A 332 3.77 -13.88 -24.16
N LEU A 333 4.55 -13.19 -24.99
CA LEU A 333 4.89 -11.80 -24.84
C LEU A 333 4.68 -11.11 -26.18
N ASP A 334 3.85 -10.07 -26.21
CA ASP A 334 3.58 -9.24 -27.38
C ASP A 334 4.16 -7.84 -27.16
N VAL A 335 4.90 -7.35 -28.14
CA VAL A 335 5.45 -5.98 -28.16
C VAL A 335 4.81 -5.26 -29.34
N ASP A 336 4.12 -4.19 -29.10
CA ASP A 336 3.41 -3.43 -30.10
C ASP A 336 3.96 -2.00 -30.24
N GLY A 337 4.01 -1.54 -31.49
CA GLY A 337 4.39 -0.17 -31.86
C GLY A 337 5.90 0.10 -31.78
N SER A 338 6.52 0.32 -32.91
CA SER A 338 7.96 0.65 -33.00
C SER A 338 8.84 -0.33 -32.23
N SER A 339 8.54 -1.63 -32.35
CA SER A 339 9.18 -2.69 -31.59
C SER A 339 10.65 -2.87 -31.95
N PHE A 340 11.47 -3.11 -30.95
CA PHE A 340 12.91 -3.37 -31.13
C PHE A 340 13.36 -4.44 -30.13
N MET A 341 14.08 -5.43 -30.61
CA MET A 341 14.73 -6.47 -29.82
C MET A 341 16.22 -6.44 -30.09
N LEU A 342 17.01 -6.54 -29.04
CA LEU A 342 18.45 -6.77 -29.14
C LEU A 342 18.90 -7.83 -28.14
N SER A 343 19.94 -8.58 -28.51
CA SER A 343 20.58 -9.59 -27.67
C SER A 343 22.09 -9.42 -27.76
N GLN A 344 22.76 -9.21 -26.62
CA GLN A 344 24.21 -9.08 -26.58
C GLN A 344 24.86 -10.47 -26.67
N ASN A 345 25.92 -10.58 -27.45
CA ASN A 345 26.69 -11.82 -27.49
C ASN A 345 27.58 -11.94 -26.24
N GLU A 346 27.60 -13.09 -25.61
CA GLU A 346 28.36 -13.34 -24.38
C GLU A 346 29.90 -13.25 -24.60
N ASN A 347 30.40 -13.73 -25.73
CA ASN A 347 31.84 -13.75 -26.04
C ASN A 347 32.34 -12.48 -26.75
N TYR A 348 31.42 -11.74 -27.40
CA TYR A 348 31.72 -10.53 -28.17
C TYR A 348 30.85 -9.37 -27.70
N LEU A 349 31.25 -8.70 -26.63
CA LEU A 349 30.43 -7.67 -25.92
C LEU A 349 30.10 -6.44 -26.78
N ASN A 350 30.74 -6.24 -27.94
CA ASN A 350 30.43 -5.18 -28.90
C ASN A 350 29.45 -5.63 -30.00
N ARG A 351 28.97 -6.87 -29.96
CA ARG A 351 28.07 -7.45 -30.97
C ARG A 351 26.68 -7.71 -30.37
N TYR A 352 25.68 -7.28 -31.13
CA TYR A 352 24.28 -7.37 -30.75
C TYR A 352 23.49 -7.91 -31.95
N ASP A 353 22.82 -9.02 -31.75
CA ASP A 353 21.74 -9.40 -32.66
C ASP A 353 20.58 -8.41 -32.49
N GLN A 354 20.04 -7.92 -33.59
CA GLN A 354 19.10 -6.83 -33.61
C GLN A 354 17.90 -7.16 -34.52
N THR A 355 16.70 -6.89 -34.05
CA THR A 355 15.51 -6.96 -34.89
C THR A 355 14.58 -5.79 -34.61
N SER A 356 14.19 -5.08 -35.66
CA SER A 356 13.26 -3.96 -35.65
C SER A 356 12.02 -4.34 -36.45
N SER A 357 10.83 -4.09 -35.90
CA SER A 357 9.53 -4.39 -36.55
C SER A 357 8.41 -3.51 -36.00
N ALA A 358 7.21 -3.62 -36.56
CA ALA A 358 6.03 -2.98 -35.97
C ALA A 358 5.46 -3.77 -34.80
N GLN A 359 5.59 -5.10 -34.80
CA GLN A 359 5.13 -5.99 -33.74
C GLN A 359 6.07 -7.16 -33.57
N ILE A 360 6.29 -7.60 -32.33
CA ILE A 360 7.02 -8.81 -31.95
C ILE A 360 6.09 -9.69 -31.12
N LYS A 361 6.09 -11.00 -31.39
CA LYS A 361 5.44 -12.01 -30.53
C LYS A 361 6.45 -13.08 -30.16
N LEU A 362 6.63 -13.31 -28.88
CA LEU A 362 7.49 -14.35 -28.33
C LEU A 362 6.65 -15.40 -27.64
N PHE A 363 6.90 -16.66 -27.95
CA PHE A 363 6.16 -17.80 -27.40
C PHE A 363 7.08 -18.66 -26.54
N PHE A 364 6.61 -19.02 -25.36
CA PHE A 364 7.37 -19.74 -24.36
C PHE A 364 6.73 -21.09 -24.01
N ASN A 365 7.58 -22.07 -23.78
CA ASN A 365 7.22 -23.35 -23.21
C ASN A 365 8.11 -23.64 -22.01
N GLN A 366 7.52 -23.87 -20.83
CA GLN A 366 8.23 -24.09 -19.57
C GLN A 366 9.30 -23.01 -19.26
N GLY A 367 9.00 -21.73 -19.58
CA GLY A 367 9.90 -20.60 -19.36
C GLY A 367 11.00 -20.42 -20.40
N LYS A 368 11.11 -21.32 -21.39
CA LYS A 368 12.07 -21.20 -22.50
C LYS A 368 11.36 -20.71 -23.76
N ILE A 369 12.00 -19.77 -24.48
CA ILE A 369 11.50 -19.34 -25.78
C ILE A 369 11.64 -20.49 -26.79
N PHE A 370 10.59 -20.74 -27.56
CA PHE A 370 10.63 -21.73 -28.65
C PHE A 370 10.30 -21.13 -30.02
N ARG A 371 9.63 -19.95 -30.06
CA ARG A 371 9.27 -19.28 -31.30
C ARG A 371 9.20 -17.76 -31.09
N ALA A 372 9.76 -17.01 -32.03
CA ALA A 372 9.57 -15.57 -32.17
C ALA A 372 8.98 -15.24 -33.52
N GLU A 373 8.02 -14.33 -33.56
CA GLU A 373 7.36 -13.85 -34.78
C GLU A 373 7.45 -12.33 -34.82
N PHE A 374 7.89 -11.80 -35.95
CA PHE A 374 8.09 -10.39 -36.22
C PHE A 374 7.23 -9.97 -37.40
N TYR A 375 6.51 -8.85 -37.26
CA TYR A 375 5.57 -8.37 -38.25
C TYR A 375 5.77 -6.89 -38.56
N GLY A 376 5.61 -6.53 -39.84
CA GLY A 376 5.60 -5.15 -40.33
C GLY A 376 6.98 -4.53 -40.50
N ASN A 377 7.50 -4.61 -41.72
CA ASN A 377 8.82 -4.08 -42.12
C ASN A 377 9.93 -4.55 -41.16
N VAL A 378 10.19 -5.83 -41.18
CA VAL A 378 11.20 -6.45 -40.30
C VAL A 378 12.58 -6.20 -40.88
N PHE A 379 13.46 -5.63 -40.08
CA PHE A 379 14.89 -5.51 -40.35
C PHE A 379 15.68 -6.23 -39.27
N SER A 380 16.62 -7.10 -39.66
CA SER A 380 17.39 -7.90 -38.71
C SER A 380 18.88 -7.85 -39.04
N ILE A 381 19.69 -7.86 -38.01
CA ILE A 381 21.13 -8.11 -38.05
C ILE A 381 21.40 -9.30 -37.12
N TYR A 382 22.00 -10.33 -37.65
CA TYR A 382 22.32 -11.54 -36.92
C TYR A 382 23.80 -11.91 -37.18
N TYR A 383 24.57 -12.01 -36.07
CA TYR A 383 25.96 -12.42 -36.11
C TYR A 383 26.09 -13.94 -36.20
N MET A 384 26.96 -14.42 -37.06
CA MET A 384 27.15 -15.85 -37.36
C MET A 384 28.39 -16.36 -36.67
N TYR A 385 28.35 -17.59 -36.19
CA TYR A 385 29.45 -18.24 -35.49
C TYR A 385 29.57 -19.69 -35.96
N ASP A 386 30.84 -20.18 -36.10
CA ASP A 386 31.17 -21.59 -36.23
C ASP A 386 31.80 -22.05 -34.91
N GLY A 387 31.00 -22.64 -34.05
CA GLY A 387 31.32 -22.83 -32.65
C GLY A 387 31.53 -21.48 -31.95
N GLU A 388 32.67 -21.25 -31.35
CA GLU A 388 33.03 -19.97 -30.68
C GLU A 388 33.67 -18.95 -31.66
N THR A 389 33.93 -19.32 -32.92
CA THR A 389 34.63 -18.48 -33.90
C THR A 389 33.61 -17.64 -34.66
N ALA A 390 33.81 -16.32 -34.66
CA ALA A 390 32.97 -15.41 -35.41
C ALA A 390 33.14 -15.59 -36.94
N ASN A 391 32.01 -15.61 -37.66
CA ASN A 391 31.97 -15.87 -39.11
C ASN A 391 31.22 -14.75 -39.88
N GLY A 392 31.21 -13.53 -39.34
CA GLY A 392 30.53 -12.39 -39.97
C GLY A 392 29.10 -12.16 -39.50
N LEU A 393 28.31 -11.47 -40.30
CA LEU A 393 26.92 -11.19 -40.01
C LEU A 393 26.04 -11.27 -41.26
N THR A 394 24.74 -11.49 -41.00
CA THR A 394 23.71 -11.38 -42.02
C THR A 394 22.81 -10.19 -41.70
N LYS A 395 22.58 -9.33 -42.69
CA LYS A 395 21.58 -8.27 -42.68
C LYS A 395 20.41 -8.70 -43.55
N SER A 396 19.20 -8.70 -43.00
CA SER A 396 18.01 -9.12 -43.73
C SER A 396 16.83 -8.18 -43.52
N ASN A 397 15.92 -8.19 -44.50
CA ASN A 397 14.62 -7.53 -44.39
C ASN A 397 13.53 -8.39 -45.03
N SER A 398 12.32 -8.23 -44.50
CA SER A 398 11.12 -8.92 -44.97
C SER A 398 9.87 -8.23 -44.46
N ALA A 399 8.68 -8.61 -44.94
CA ALA A 399 7.42 -8.11 -44.36
C ALA A 399 7.10 -8.81 -43.02
N SER A 400 7.52 -10.09 -42.86
CA SER A 400 7.44 -10.83 -41.61
C SER A 400 8.51 -11.89 -41.51
N THR A 401 8.92 -12.19 -40.26
CA THR A 401 9.95 -13.20 -39.96
C THR A 401 9.47 -14.11 -38.85
N THR A 402 9.74 -15.40 -38.96
CA THR A 402 9.57 -16.38 -37.89
C THR A 402 10.93 -17.00 -37.55
N VAL A 403 11.27 -17.03 -36.28
CA VAL A 403 12.47 -17.66 -35.73
C VAL A 403 12.05 -18.79 -34.80
N ILE A 404 12.62 -19.96 -35.01
CA ILE A 404 12.41 -21.16 -34.17
C ILE A 404 13.66 -21.38 -33.33
N PHE A 405 13.45 -21.72 -32.06
CA PHE A 405 14.49 -21.99 -31.10
C PHE A 405 14.38 -23.40 -30.54
N GLU A 406 15.52 -24.06 -30.38
CA GLU A 406 15.67 -25.30 -29.62
C GLU A 406 16.80 -25.12 -28.62
N ASN A 407 16.56 -25.38 -27.34
CA ASN A 407 17.52 -25.21 -26.25
C ASN A 407 18.14 -23.80 -26.16
N ASN A 408 17.36 -22.76 -26.44
CA ASN A 408 17.73 -21.34 -26.54
C ASN A 408 18.63 -20.97 -27.74
N GLU A 409 18.90 -21.91 -28.66
CA GLU A 409 19.63 -21.65 -29.88
C GLU A 409 18.66 -21.51 -31.07
N VAL A 410 19.02 -20.63 -32.02
CA VAL A 410 18.25 -20.45 -33.25
C VAL A 410 18.51 -21.64 -34.17
N THR A 411 17.42 -22.39 -34.50
CA THR A 411 17.51 -23.56 -35.40
C THR A 411 16.95 -23.26 -36.79
N GLU A 412 16.02 -22.33 -36.91
CA GLU A 412 15.39 -22.00 -38.17
C GLU A 412 14.98 -20.52 -38.24
N VAL A 413 15.21 -19.87 -39.35
CA VAL A 413 14.73 -18.52 -39.67
C VAL A 413 13.97 -18.53 -40.99
N LYS A 414 12.70 -18.10 -40.93
CA LYS A 414 11.82 -18.00 -42.11
C LYS A 414 11.49 -16.54 -42.40
N LEU A 415 11.84 -16.08 -43.58
CA LEU A 415 11.52 -14.74 -44.07
C LEU A 415 10.38 -14.82 -45.09
N TYR A 416 9.39 -13.96 -44.96
CA TYR A 416 8.18 -14.00 -45.80
C TYR A 416 7.94 -12.65 -46.49
N LYS A 417 7.45 -12.72 -47.75
CA LYS A 417 7.07 -11.59 -48.60
C LYS A 417 8.27 -10.68 -48.91
N ASP A 418 8.80 -10.89 -50.10
CA ASP A 418 9.93 -10.14 -50.69
C ASP A 418 11.18 -10.07 -49.78
N PRO A 419 11.68 -11.22 -49.32
CA PRO A 419 12.86 -11.23 -48.44
C PRO A 419 14.11 -10.82 -49.22
N ALA A 420 14.94 -9.99 -48.59
CA ALA A 420 16.31 -9.75 -49.02
C ALA A 420 17.27 -10.03 -47.87
N SER A 421 18.43 -10.62 -48.21
CA SER A 421 19.47 -10.95 -47.24
C SER A 421 20.84 -10.74 -47.86
N GLU A 422 21.70 -10.08 -47.10
CA GLU A 422 23.09 -9.80 -47.45
C GLU A 422 24.02 -10.38 -46.38
N TYR A 423 25.05 -11.12 -46.79
CA TYR A 423 26.05 -11.65 -45.89
C TYR A 423 27.30 -10.78 -45.95
N TYR A 424 27.83 -10.42 -44.80
CA TYR A 424 29.08 -9.67 -44.61
C TYR A 424 30.12 -10.55 -43.91
N PRO A 425 31.22 -10.92 -44.61
CA PRO A 425 32.28 -11.75 -44.05
C PRO A 425 32.96 -11.09 -42.84
N GLU A 426 33.48 -11.89 -41.92
CA GLU A 426 34.08 -11.44 -40.67
C GLU A 426 35.15 -10.33 -40.88
N LYS A 427 35.94 -10.42 -41.95
CA LYS A 427 36.96 -9.40 -42.28
C LYS A 427 36.39 -8.00 -42.52
N GLN A 428 35.13 -7.89 -42.92
CA GLN A 428 34.44 -6.61 -43.12
C GLN A 428 33.80 -6.12 -41.85
N VAL A 429 33.46 -7.02 -40.93
CA VAL A 429 32.73 -6.76 -39.71
C VAL A 429 33.64 -6.37 -38.56
N THR A 430 34.71 -7.11 -38.36
CA THR A 430 35.68 -6.87 -37.27
C THR A 430 36.22 -5.45 -37.30
N GLY A 431 35.96 -4.71 -36.20
CA GLY A 431 36.37 -3.32 -36.02
C GLY A 431 35.37 -2.29 -36.59
N ASN A 432 34.37 -2.74 -37.37
CA ASN A 432 33.35 -1.90 -38.01
C ASN A 432 31.94 -2.23 -37.52
N GLU A 433 31.77 -2.88 -36.36
CA GLU A 433 30.50 -3.36 -35.87
C GLU A 433 29.47 -2.23 -35.74
N LYS A 434 29.92 -0.98 -35.52
CA LYS A 434 29.04 0.20 -35.42
C LYS A 434 28.34 0.57 -36.73
N ASP A 435 28.91 0.17 -37.90
CA ASP A 435 28.33 0.46 -39.20
C ASP A 435 27.11 -0.44 -39.49
N TYR A 436 26.93 -1.49 -38.71
CA TYR A 436 25.85 -2.45 -38.85
C TYR A 436 24.74 -2.28 -37.82
N LEU A 437 24.67 -1.13 -37.12
CA LEU A 437 23.58 -0.86 -36.18
C LEU A 437 22.33 -0.46 -36.93
N LEU A 438 21.19 -1.04 -36.55
CA LEU A 438 19.88 -0.63 -37.08
C LEU A 438 19.46 0.75 -36.56
N PRO A 439 18.69 1.50 -37.34
CA PRO A 439 18.03 2.71 -36.82
C PRO A 439 17.31 2.44 -35.52
N ARG A 440 17.38 3.36 -34.54
CA ARG A 440 16.82 3.23 -33.18
C ARG A 440 17.55 2.23 -32.26
N PHE A 441 18.72 1.74 -32.64
CA PHE A 441 19.56 0.94 -31.75
C PHE A 441 19.93 1.74 -30.49
N VAL A 442 19.52 1.27 -29.32
CA VAL A 442 19.86 1.87 -28.01
C VAL A 442 20.02 0.75 -26.98
N VAL A 443 21.18 0.70 -26.35
CA VAL A 443 21.41 -0.12 -25.17
C VAL A 443 21.03 0.69 -23.93
N HIS A 444 19.92 0.35 -23.30
CA HIS A 444 19.46 1.00 -22.07
C HIS A 444 20.26 0.51 -20.87
N LYS A 445 20.83 1.45 -20.08
CA LYS A 445 21.72 1.16 -18.94
C LYS A 445 21.02 1.25 -17.58
N ASN A 446 19.74 1.54 -17.58
CA ASN A 446 18.95 1.75 -16.37
C ASN A 446 18.19 0.49 -15.90
N LYS A 447 18.71 -0.70 -16.25
CA LYS A 447 18.17 -1.99 -15.78
C LYS A 447 18.20 -2.03 -14.26
N PRO A 448 17.08 -2.27 -13.59
CA PRO A 448 17.01 -2.44 -12.14
C PRO A 448 17.89 -3.60 -11.67
N THR A 449 18.55 -3.43 -10.52
CA THR A 449 19.43 -4.46 -9.95
C THR A 449 18.92 -4.94 -8.58
N LYS A 450 19.28 -6.17 -8.18
CA LYS A 450 18.96 -6.70 -6.85
C LYS A 450 19.52 -5.80 -5.75
N ILE A 451 20.74 -5.31 -5.90
CA ILE A 451 21.39 -4.42 -4.92
C ILE A 451 20.58 -3.13 -4.74
N GLU A 452 20.14 -2.52 -5.85
CA GLU A 452 19.29 -1.32 -5.81
C GLU A 452 17.99 -1.58 -5.02
N MET A 453 17.27 -2.67 -5.34
CA MET A 453 15.99 -3.00 -4.72
C MET A 453 16.11 -3.34 -3.23
N TYR A 454 17.14 -4.10 -2.84
CA TYR A 454 17.40 -4.40 -1.43
C TYR A 454 17.85 -3.16 -0.64
N ASN A 455 18.61 -2.23 -1.25
CA ASN A 455 18.96 -0.97 -0.60
C ASN A 455 17.73 -0.08 -0.36
N LEU A 456 16.77 -0.09 -1.28
CA LEU A 456 15.48 0.59 -1.07
C LEU A 456 14.71 -0.04 0.09
N LEU A 457 14.59 -1.37 0.11
CA LEU A 457 13.92 -2.09 1.17
C LEU A 457 14.54 -1.81 2.55
N ASN A 458 15.88 -1.84 2.66
CA ASN A 458 16.57 -1.60 3.93
C ASN A 458 16.39 -0.17 4.46
N LYS A 459 16.06 0.80 3.60
CA LYS A 459 15.73 2.18 4.02
C LYS A 459 14.30 2.32 4.54
N LEU A 460 13.43 1.38 4.19
CA LEU A 460 12.00 1.39 4.54
C LEU A 460 11.68 0.50 5.76
N LYS A 461 12.59 -0.39 6.12
CA LYS A 461 12.56 -1.20 7.36
C LYS A 461 13.27 -0.50 8.50
#